data_f4cc9beff514b7a04577171cff86b17a
#
_entry.id   f4cc9beff514b7a04577171cff86b17a
#
_cell.length_a   1.000
_cell.length_b   1.000
_cell.length_c   1.000
_cell.angle_alpha   90.00
_cell.angle_beta   90.00
_cell.angle_gamma   90.00
#
_symmetry.space_group_name_H-M   'P 1'
#
loop_
_entity.id
_entity.type
_entity.pdbx_description
1 polymer ?
#
loop_
_entity_poly.entity_id
_entity_poly.type
_entity_poly.pdbx_seq_one_letter_code
_entity_poly.pdbx_strand_id
1 'polypeptide(L)'
;LHPRVRRQRQMCIRDRIKEAAKLYDIDEIIFAIPSASNEVKRDILNICKETDCTLKILPGVYQMVDGEINVNSIRNVDVLDLLGRDPIEVDIESIMGYVKDKVIMVTGGGGSIGSELCRQLVSHKPKQLIIFDIYENNAYDIQQELKINYPDANVVTLIGSIRNVSRLESVFAQYQPDICLLYTSPS
;
A
#
# COMPACT_ATOMS: atom_id res chain seq x y z
N LEU A 1 47.34 34.85 -6.06
CA LEU A 1 47.15 33.53 -5.48
C LEU A 1 46.06 33.62 -4.44
N HIS A 2 44.80 33.37 -4.86
CA HIS A 2 43.69 33.25 -3.92
C HIS A 2 43.82 31.94 -3.15
N PRO A 3 43.81 31.92 -1.82
CA PRO A 3 43.71 30.68 -1.07
C PRO A 3 42.34 30.05 -1.36
N ARG A 4 42.33 28.88 -2.00
CA ARG A 4 41.16 28.03 -2.06
C ARG A 4 40.85 27.62 -0.63
N VAL A 5 39.94 28.35 0.01
CA VAL A 5 39.30 27.87 1.23
C VAL A 5 38.59 26.57 0.84
N ARG A 6 39.21 25.42 1.15
CA ARG A 6 38.54 24.12 1.17
C ARG A 6 37.38 24.31 2.13
N ARG A 7 36.19 24.54 1.58
CA ARG A 7 34.95 24.32 2.35
C ARG A 7 35.04 22.88 2.83
N GLN A 8 35.41 22.70 4.08
CA GLN A 8 35.20 21.44 4.76
C GLN A 8 33.75 21.10 4.53
N ARG A 9 33.47 20.05 3.74
CA ARG A 9 32.15 19.42 3.72
C ARG A 9 31.90 19.06 5.17
N GLN A 10 31.05 19.83 5.82
CA GLN A 10 30.61 19.53 7.17
C GLN A 10 29.72 18.28 7.06
N MET A 11 30.33 17.13 7.25
CA MET A 11 29.77 15.82 7.00
C MET A 11 28.95 15.30 8.19
N CYS A 12 28.41 16.17 9.04
CA CYS A 12 27.57 15.81 10.16
C CYS A 12 26.47 16.84 10.32
N ILE A 13 25.58 16.91 9.31
CA ILE A 13 24.39 17.79 9.36
C ILE A 13 23.40 17.30 10.41
N ARG A 14 23.37 15.99 10.72
CA ARG A 14 22.45 15.38 11.68
C ARG A 14 22.41 16.13 13.02
N ASP A 15 23.58 16.41 13.58
CA ASP A 15 23.70 17.01 14.92
C ASP A 15 23.33 18.50 14.94
N ARG A 16 23.17 19.13 13.76
CA ARG A 16 22.93 20.57 13.61
C ARG A 16 21.57 20.92 13.01
N ILE A 17 20.72 19.95 12.71
CA ILE A 17 19.39 20.21 12.09
C ILE A 17 18.60 21.18 12.98
N LYS A 18 18.54 20.92 14.27
CA LYS A 18 17.80 21.74 15.24
C LYS A 18 18.38 23.15 15.36
N GLU A 19 19.71 23.26 15.42
CA GLU A 19 20.40 24.54 15.49
C GLU A 19 20.21 25.36 14.21
N ALA A 20 20.33 24.70 13.06
CA ALA A 20 20.14 25.33 11.76
C ALA A 20 18.69 25.81 11.56
N ALA A 21 17.70 24.99 11.94
CA ALA A 21 16.29 25.36 11.85
C ALA A 21 16.00 26.65 12.62
N LYS A 22 16.53 26.77 13.85
CA LYS A 22 16.36 27.97 14.69
C LYS A 22 17.19 29.17 14.19
N LEU A 23 18.44 28.92 13.78
CA LEU A 23 19.36 29.99 13.38
C LEU A 23 18.92 30.70 12.09
N TYR A 24 18.34 29.94 11.16
CA TYR A 24 17.95 30.44 9.83
C TYR A 24 16.44 30.61 9.68
N ASP A 25 15.67 30.43 10.75
CA ASP A 25 14.20 30.56 10.77
C ASP A 25 13.55 29.74 9.64
N ILE A 26 13.83 28.43 9.65
CA ILE A 26 13.42 27.51 8.58
C ILE A 26 12.00 27.04 8.81
N ASP A 27 11.11 27.23 7.81
CA ASP A 27 9.72 26.77 7.84
C ASP A 27 9.55 25.32 7.38
N GLU A 28 10.36 24.87 6.41
CA GLU A 28 10.23 23.56 5.80
C GLU A 28 11.57 22.81 5.72
N ILE A 29 11.54 21.52 6.04
CA ILE A 29 12.67 20.60 5.86
C ILE A 29 12.29 19.55 4.83
N ILE A 30 13.04 19.45 3.72
CA ILE A 30 12.84 18.46 2.68
C ILE A 30 13.90 17.36 2.81
N PHE A 31 13.47 16.14 3.11
CA PHE A 31 14.34 14.98 3.10
C PHE A 31 14.53 14.49 1.65
N ALA A 32 15.72 14.74 1.08
CA ALA A 32 16.04 14.47 -0.33
C ALA A 32 17.17 13.43 -0.48
N ILE A 33 17.17 12.37 0.35
CA ILE A 33 18.15 11.28 0.29
C ILE A 33 17.42 9.95 0.03
N PRO A 34 16.94 9.70 -1.20
CA PRO A 34 16.14 8.52 -1.50
C PRO A 34 16.88 7.21 -1.27
N SER A 35 18.20 7.20 -1.45
CA SER A 35 19.08 6.02 -1.27
C SER A 35 19.48 5.73 0.19
N ALA A 36 19.02 6.55 1.15
CA ALA A 36 19.32 6.29 2.56
C ALA A 36 18.59 5.02 3.04
N SER A 37 19.27 4.21 3.87
CA SER A 37 18.63 3.07 4.52
C SER A 37 17.46 3.55 5.41
N ASN A 38 16.48 2.66 5.66
CA ASN A 38 15.32 2.98 6.49
C ASN A 38 15.69 3.39 7.91
N GLU A 39 16.75 2.82 8.46
CA GLU A 39 17.28 3.19 9.76
C GLU A 39 17.77 4.65 9.76
N VAL A 40 18.57 5.01 8.76
CA VAL A 40 19.09 6.38 8.59
C VAL A 40 17.96 7.38 8.33
N LYS A 41 16.94 7.02 7.52
CA LYS A 41 15.77 7.85 7.29
C LYS A 41 15.04 8.13 8.59
N ARG A 42 14.73 7.08 9.34
CA ARG A 42 14.03 7.18 10.62
C ARG A 42 14.77 8.07 11.61
N ASP A 43 16.09 7.90 11.74
CA ASP A 43 16.89 8.69 12.67
C ASP A 43 16.86 10.18 12.33
N ILE A 44 17.05 10.51 11.04
CA ILE A 44 17.01 11.92 10.59
C ILE A 44 15.61 12.51 10.77
N LEU A 45 14.55 11.79 10.38
CA LEU A 45 13.17 12.26 10.52
C LEU A 45 12.78 12.46 11.99
N ASN A 46 13.26 11.61 12.90
CA ASN A 46 13.04 11.78 14.33
C ASN A 46 13.70 13.06 14.86
N ILE A 47 14.93 13.37 14.40
CA ILE A 47 15.58 14.64 14.75
C ILE A 47 14.79 15.83 14.20
N CYS A 48 14.31 15.74 12.96
CA CYS A 48 13.52 16.81 12.35
C CYS A 48 12.18 17.04 13.06
N LYS A 49 11.55 16.00 13.61
CA LYS A 49 10.30 16.13 14.41
C LYS A 49 10.46 16.98 15.68
N GLU A 50 11.66 17.11 16.18
CA GLU A 50 11.94 17.95 17.34
C GLU A 50 12.09 19.44 16.96
N THR A 51 11.89 19.77 15.69
CA THR A 51 11.80 21.14 15.17
C THR A 51 10.34 21.48 14.88
N ASP A 52 10.00 22.77 14.86
CA ASP A 52 8.66 23.24 14.50
C ASP A 52 8.44 23.32 12.99
N CYS A 53 9.37 22.78 12.19
CA CYS A 53 9.34 22.84 10.73
C CYS A 53 8.37 21.81 10.12
N THR A 54 7.75 22.17 9.01
CA THR A 54 6.99 21.21 8.19
C THR A 54 7.94 20.22 7.50
N LEU A 55 7.69 18.92 7.68
CA LEU A 55 8.54 17.88 7.12
C LEU A 55 7.98 17.37 5.81
N LYS A 56 8.81 17.39 4.76
CA LYS A 56 8.50 16.82 3.45
C LYS A 56 9.56 15.80 3.04
N ILE A 57 9.17 14.83 2.19
CA ILE A 57 10.06 13.81 1.65
C ILE A 57 9.98 13.79 0.13
N LEU A 58 11.14 13.62 -0.50
CA LEU A 58 11.25 13.34 -1.93
C LEU A 58 11.26 11.82 -2.12
N PRO A 59 10.26 11.24 -2.81
CA PRO A 59 10.22 9.80 -3.10
C PRO A 59 11.42 9.36 -3.95
N GLY A 60 11.80 8.08 -3.85
CA GLY A 60 12.82 7.49 -4.71
C GLY A 60 12.41 7.45 -6.19
N VAL A 61 13.38 7.47 -7.09
CA VAL A 61 13.13 7.46 -8.56
C VAL A 61 12.31 6.23 -9.00
N TYR A 62 12.46 5.10 -8.33
CA TYR A 62 11.69 3.86 -8.59
C TYR A 62 10.24 3.89 -8.08
N GLN A 63 9.85 4.92 -7.34
CA GLN A 63 8.45 5.14 -6.93
C GLN A 63 7.72 6.12 -7.87
N MET A 64 8.41 6.57 -8.92
CA MET A 64 7.89 7.53 -9.90
C MET A 64 7.55 6.77 -11.19
N VAL A 65 6.28 6.71 -11.53
CA VAL A 65 5.75 5.95 -12.66
C VAL A 65 6.31 6.41 -14.02
N ASP A 66 6.80 7.65 -14.14
CA ASP A 66 7.26 8.25 -15.40
C ASP A 66 8.73 8.72 -15.42
N GLY A 67 9.52 8.42 -14.40
CA GLY A 67 10.97 8.75 -14.40
C GLY A 67 11.32 10.24 -14.33
N GLU A 68 10.36 11.14 -14.33
CA GLU A 68 10.58 12.59 -14.22
C GLU A 68 10.46 13.08 -12.77
N ILE A 69 11.50 13.76 -12.31
CA ILE A 69 11.48 14.44 -11.01
C ILE A 69 10.64 15.71 -11.15
N ASN A 70 9.39 15.64 -10.76
CA ASN A 70 8.52 16.80 -10.70
C ASN A 70 8.48 17.35 -9.26
N VAL A 71 8.45 18.68 -9.13
CA VAL A 71 8.31 19.36 -7.81
C VAL A 71 7.02 18.90 -7.09
N ASN A 72 6.01 18.49 -7.85
CA ASN A 72 4.76 17.94 -7.32
C ASN A 72 4.93 16.57 -6.64
N SER A 73 6.08 15.90 -6.80
CA SER A 73 6.38 14.63 -6.13
C SER A 73 6.79 14.81 -4.67
N ILE A 74 7.06 16.05 -4.23
CA ILE A 74 7.36 16.36 -2.83
C ILE A 74 6.06 16.24 -2.02
N ARG A 75 6.02 15.32 -1.07
CA ARG A 75 4.86 15.09 -0.21
C ARG A 75 5.21 15.23 1.28
N ASN A 76 4.20 15.43 2.10
CA ASN A 76 4.38 15.37 3.54
C ASN A 76 4.86 14.00 3.98
N VAL A 77 5.64 13.96 5.07
CA VAL A 77 6.10 12.70 5.68
C VAL A 77 4.92 11.97 6.28
N ASP A 78 4.71 10.72 5.86
CA ASP A 78 3.69 9.83 6.40
C ASP A 78 4.23 9.02 7.60
N VAL A 79 3.32 8.48 8.41
CA VAL A 79 3.64 7.55 9.51
C VAL A 79 4.39 6.32 8.97
N LEU A 80 4.08 5.88 7.76
CA LEU A 80 4.74 4.75 7.10
C LEU A 80 6.22 5.02 6.82
N ASP A 81 6.60 6.25 6.48
CA ASP A 81 8.00 6.64 6.26
C ASP A 81 8.84 6.51 7.55
N LEU A 82 8.19 6.63 8.71
CA LEU A 82 8.80 6.51 10.02
C LEU A 82 8.91 5.07 10.52
N LEU A 83 8.03 4.19 10.05
CA LEU A 83 8.04 2.78 10.43
C LEU A 83 9.17 2.00 9.75
N GLY A 84 9.80 2.56 8.72
CA GLY A 84 10.95 1.96 8.02
C GLY A 84 10.63 0.61 7.40
N ARG A 85 9.37 0.33 7.08
CA ARG A 85 8.99 -0.83 6.30
C ARG A 85 9.16 -0.50 4.84
N ASP A 86 10.09 -1.17 4.17
CA ASP A 86 10.13 -1.14 2.72
C ASP A 86 8.81 -1.68 2.20
N PRO A 87 8.15 -0.99 1.25
CA PRO A 87 7.09 -1.62 0.49
C PRO A 87 7.68 -2.91 -0.08
N ILE A 88 7.03 -4.03 0.18
CA ILE A 88 7.40 -5.28 -0.48
C ILE A 88 7.08 -5.03 -1.96
N GLU A 89 8.11 -4.89 -2.79
CA GLU A 89 7.95 -4.92 -4.24
C GLU A 89 7.58 -6.35 -4.62
N VAL A 90 6.28 -6.57 -4.65
CA VAL A 90 5.74 -7.84 -5.12
C VAL A 90 5.63 -7.71 -6.63
N ASP A 91 6.21 -8.63 -7.37
CA ASP A 91 5.96 -8.76 -8.81
C ASP A 91 4.49 -9.18 -9.00
N ILE A 92 3.65 -8.14 -9.10
CA ILE A 92 2.20 -8.29 -9.21
C ILE A 92 1.84 -9.06 -10.47
N GLU A 93 2.59 -8.88 -11.57
CA GLU A 93 2.32 -9.58 -12.84
C GLU A 93 2.55 -11.09 -12.71
N SER A 94 3.61 -11.53 -12.05
CA SER A 94 3.85 -12.97 -11.84
C SER A 94 2.82 -13.62 -10.92
N ILE A 95 2.36 -12.89 -9.88
CA ILE A 95 1.31 -13.38 -8.97
C ILE A 95 -0.05 -13.37 -9.65
N MET A 96 -0.34 -12.35 -10.44
CA MET A 96 -1.63 -12.20 -11.12
C MET A 96 -1.79 -13.14 -12.31
N GLY A 97 -0.69 -13.62 -12.90
CA GLY A 97 -0.71 -14.75 -13.83
C GLY A 97 -1.29 -16.03 -13.21
N TYR A 98 -1.14 -16.20 -11.89
CA TYR A 98 -1.69 -17.33 -11.13
C TYR A 98 -3.22 -17.25 -10.94
N VAL A 99 -3.79 -16.06 -11.01
CA VAL A 99 -5.23 -15.77 -10.80
C VAL A 99 -6.06 -16.00 -12.06
N LYS A 100 -5.45 -15.80 -13.23
CA LYS A 100 -6.12 -15.90 -14.51
C LYS A 100 -6.75 -17.29 -14.71
N ASP A 101 -7.99 -17.31 -15.21
CA ASP A 101 -8.77 -18.52 -15.50
C ASP A 101 -9.06 -19.42 -14.29
N LYS A 102 -8.86 -18.91 -13.05
CA LYS A 102 -9.12 -19.63 -11.81
C LYS A 102 -10.46 -19.24 -11.18
N VAL A 103 -11.04 -20.18 -10.46
CA VAL A 103 -12.18 -19.94 -9.58
C VAL A 103 -11.64 -19.49 -8.22
N ILE A 104 -11.97 -18.26 -7.82
CA ILE A 104 -11.41 -17.64 -6.62
C ILE A 104 -12.53 -17.33 -5.65
N MET A 105 -12.38 -17.72 -4.40
CA MET A 105 -13.28 -17.37 -3.32
C MET A 105 -12.58 -16.41 -2.34
N VAL A 106 -13.25 -15.29 -2.04
CA VAL A 106 -12.80 -14.31 -1.04
C VAL A 106 -13.79 -14.33 0.12
N THR A 107 -13.33 -14.75 1.30
CA THR A 107 -14.14 -14.69 2.52
C THR A 107 -14.04 -13.30 3.16
N GLY A 108 -15.15 -12.83 3.73
CA GLY A 108 -15.22 -11.44 4.20
C GLY A 108 -15.12 -10.43 3.05
N GLY A 109 -15.59 -10.82 1.86
CA GLY A 109 -15.45 -10.05 0.63
C GLY A 109 -16.21 -8.72 0.60
N GLY A 110 -17.22 -8.56 1.47
CA GLY A 110 -17.91 -7.28 1.69
C GLY A 110 -17.21 -6.34 2.67
N GLY A 111 -16.19 -6.82 3.41
CA GLY A 111 -15.40 -5.99 4.33
C GLY A 111 -14.40 -5.09 3.60
N SER A 112 -13.79 -4.15 4.34
CA SER A 112 -12.85 -3.16 3.76
C SER A 112 -11.67 -3.79 3.01
N ILE A 113 -11.05 -4.82 3.57
CA ILE A 113 -9.91 -5.51 2.92
C ILE A 113 -10.41 -6.47 1.85
N GLY A 114 -11.46 -7.25 2.15
CA GLY A 114 -12.02 -8.22 1.21
C GLY A 114 -12.55 -7.58 -0.07
N SER A 115 -13.22 -6.44 0.03
CA SER A 115 -13.71 -5.70 -1.13
C SER A 115 -12.59 -5.18 -2.02
N GLU A 116 -11.49 -4.70 -1.42
CA GLU A 116 -10.32 -4.26 -2.16
C GLU A 116 -9.63 -5.44 -2.87
N LEU A 117 -9.50 -6.58 -2.21
CA LEU A 117 -9.03 -7.81 -2.85
C LEU A 117 -9.91 -8.20 -4.05
N CYS A 118 -11.23 -8.13 -3.90
CA CYS A 118 -12.16 -8.42 -4.99
C CYS A 118 -11.97 -7.47 -6.19
N ARG A 119 -11.75 -6.16 -5.96
CA ARG A 119 -11.46 -5.18 -7.02
C ARG A 119 -10.17 -5.51 -7.78
N GLN A 120 -9.13 -5.83 -7.05
CA GLN A 120 -7.84 -6.19 -7.65
C GLN A 120 -7.93 -7.50 -8.43
N LEU A 121 -8.54 -8.53 -7.86
CA LEU A 121 -8.65 -9.84 -8.49
C LEU A 121 -9.47 -9.82 -9.79
N VAL A 122 -10.61 -9.09 -9.82
CA VAL A 122 -11.50 -9.08 -10.98
C VAL A 122 -10.83 -8.49 -12.22
N SER A 123 -9.93 -7.51 -12.06
CA SER A 123 -9.21 -6.88 -13.17
C SER A 123 -8.30 -7.88 -13.92
N HIS A 124 -7.88 -8.97 -13.27
CA HIS A 124 -7.00 -10.01 -13.83
C HIS A 124 -7.76 -11.20 -14.45
N LYS A 125 -9.06 -11.02 -14.71
CA LYS A 125 -9.92 -11.96 -15.44
C LYS A 125 -9.91 -13.39 -14.87
N PRO A 126 -10.30 -13.57 -13.61
CA PRO A 126 -10.52 -14.90 -13.09
C PRO A 126 -11.68 -15.57 -13.85
N LYS A 127 -11.70 -16.89 -13.89
CA LYS A 127 -12.83 -17.67 -14.44
C LYS A 127 -14.13 -17.37 -13.70
N GLN A 128 -14.03 -17.23 -12.37
CA GLN A 128 -15.12 -16.84 -11.48
C GLN A 128 -14.58 -16.24 -10.20
N LEU A 129 -15.20 -15.17 -9.73
CA LEU A 129 -14.95 -14.57 -8.43
C LEU A 129 -16.14 -14.81 -7.51
N ILE A 130 -15.93 -15.45 -6.38
CA ILE A 130 -16.94 -15.75 -5.38
C ILE A 130 -16.69 -14.84 -4.17
N ILE A 131 -17.66 -13.98 -3.88
CA ILE A 131 -17.71 -13.14 -2.69
C ILE A 131 -18.47 -13.90 -1.63
N PHE A 132 -17.81 -14.34 -0.56
CA PHE A 132 -18.43 -15.05 0.55
C PHE A 132 -18.40 -14.19 1.80
N ASP A 133 -19.57 -13.77 2.29
CA ASP A 133 -19.67 -12.86 3.44
C ASP A 133 -20.88 -13.21 4.31
N ILE A 134 -20.84 -12.81 5.57
CA ILE A 134 -21.96 -12.93 6.50
C ILE A 134 -22.95 -11.77 6.34
N TYR A 135 -22.48 -10.61 5.89
CA TYR A 135 -23.28 -9.40 5.72
C TYR A 135 -23.72 -9.23 4.27
N GLU A 136 -25.03 -9.41 4.05
CA GLU A 136 -25.64 -9.38 2.72
C GLU A 136 -25.46 -8.02 2.03
N ASN A 137 -25.73 -6.92 2.75
CA ASN A 137 -25.69 -5.58 2.17
C ASN A 137 -24.28 -5.25 1.62
N ASN A 138 -23.24 -5.45 2.41
CA ASN A 138 -21.87 -5.16 2.00
C ASN A 138 -21.41 -6.05 0.82
N ALA A 139 -21.81 -7.32 0.85
CA ALA A 139 -21.50 -8.25 -0.23
C ALA A 139 -22.23 -7.90 -1.52
N TYR A 140 -23.47 -7.41 -1.41
CA TYR A 140 -24.25 -6.94 -2.55
C TYR A 140 -23.67 -5.66 -3.14
N ASP A 141 -23.30 -4.69 -2.31
CA ASP A 141 -22.73 -3.42 -2.76
C ASP A 141 -21.46 -3.64 -3.61
N ILE A 142 -20.53 -4.45 -3.13
CA ILE A 142 -19.31 -4.77 -3.89
C ILE A 142 -19.64 -5.56 -5.17
N GLN A 143 -20.61 -6.47 -5.14
CA GLN A 143 -21.05 -7.19 -6.34
C GLN A 143 -21.58 -6.22 -7.42
N GLN A 144 -22.41 -5.25 -7.03
CA GLN A 144 -22.97 -4.27 -7.97
C GLN A 144 -21.85 -3.38 -8.53
N GLU A 145 -20.96 -2.90 -7.69
CA GLU A 145 -19.79 -2.12 -8.11
C GLU A 145 -18.96 -2.88 -9.17
N LEU A 146 -18.64 -4.15 -8.89
CA LEU A 146 -17.84 -4.96 -9.80
C LEU A 146 -18.58 -5.26 -11.12
N LYS A 147 -19.89 -5.49 -11.09
CA LYS A 147 -20.68 -5.69 -12.31
C LYS A 147 -20.78 -4.44 -13.19
N ILE A 148 -20.81 -3.26 -12.58
CA ILE A 148 -20.80 -1.99 -13.31
C ILE A 148 -19.44 -1.75 -13.97
N ASN A 149 -18.35 -1.95 -13.23
CA ASN A 149 -17.00 -1.68 -13.70
C ASN A 149 -16.44 -2.79 -14.62
N TYR A 150 -16.90 -4.02 -14.44
CA TYR A 150 -16.46 -5.23 -15.17
C TYR A 150 -17.67 -6.07 -15.61
N PRO A 151 -18.45 -5.63 -16.63
CA PRO A 151 -19.71 -6.28 -17.01
C PRO A 151 -19.54 -7.75 -17.45
N ASP A 152 -18.38 -8.09 -18.01
CA ASP A 152 -18.05 -9.44 -18.48
C ASP A 152 -17.53 -10.37 -17.39
N ALA A 153 -17.30 -9.86 -16.18
CA ALA A 153 -16.77 -10.66 -15.08
C ALA A 153 -17.84 -11.56 -14.46
N ASN A 154 -17.48 -12.83 -14.28
CA ASN A 154 -18.36 -13.80 -13.60
C ASN A 154 -18.20 -13.64 -12.08
N VAL A 155 -19.02 -12.76 -11.47
CA VAL A 155 -19.02 -12.49 -10.03
C VAL A 155 -20.26 -13.08 -9.37
N VAL A 156 -20.07 -13.94 -8.38
CA VAL A 156 -21.12 -14.57 -7.59
C VAL A 156 -21.00 -14.17 -6.12
N THR A 157 -22.11 -13.80 -5.50
CA THR A 157 -22.16 -13.50 -4.08
C THR A 157 -22.90 -14.60 -3.33
N LEU A 158 -22.29 -15.07 -2.26
CA LEU A 158 -22.84 -16.12 -1.39
C LEU A 158 -22.83 -15.63 0.05
N ILE A 159 -23.99 -15.75 0.70
CA ILE A 159 -24.13 -15.35 2.09
C ILE A 159 -23.97 -16.56 3.00
N GLY A 160 -23.09 -16.40 4.00
CA GLY A 160 -22.83 -17.45 4.96
C GLY A 160 -21.68 -17.12 5.92
N SER A 161 -21.61 -17.84 7.01
CA SER A 161 -20.53 -17.73 7.98
C SER A 161 -19.48 -18.81 7.69
N ILE A 162 -18.20 -18.43 7.73
CA ILE A 162 -17.06 -19.38 7.66
C ILE A 162 -17.04 -20.38 8.83
N ARG A 163 -17.80 -20.10 9.92
CA ARG A 163 -17.97 -21.02 11.05
C ARG A 163 -18.99 -22.12 10.75
N ASN A 164 -19.79 -21.99 9.70
CA ASN A 164 -20.77 -23.00 9.30
C ASN A 164 -20.11 -23.97 8.31
N VAL A 165 -19.61 -25.09 8.84
CA VAL A 165 -18.89 -26.13 8.08
C VAL A 165 -19.76 -26.69 6.96
N SER A 166 -21.03 -27.07 7.22
CA SER A 166 -21.91 -27.62 6.20
C SER A 166 -22.16 -26.67 5.05
N ARG A 167 -22.25 -25.34 5.33
CA ARG A 167 -22.39 -24.31 4.30
C ARG A 167 -21.14 -24.22 3.45
N LEU A 168 -19.95 -24.23 4.08
CA LEU A 168 -18.68 -24.22 3.37
C LEU A 168 -18.52 -25.45 2.48
N GLU A 169 -18.78 -26.66 3.02
CA GLU A 169 -18.71 -27.92 2.26
C GLU A 169 -19.61 -27.85 1.02
N SER A 170 -20.83 -27.33 1.16
CA SER A 170 -21.75 -27.17 0.03
C SER A 170 -21.20 -26.20 -1.01
N VAL A 171 -20.61 -25.07 -0.59
CA VAL A 171 -19.99 -24.09 -1.48
C VAL A 171 -18.78 -24.66 -2.20
N PHE A 172 -17.89 -25.34 -1.48
CA PHE A 172 -16.71 -25.99 -2.07
C PHE A 172 -17.10 -27.11 -3.05
N ALA A 173 -18.10 -27.91 -2.72
CA ALA A 173 -18.61 -28.97 -3.61
C ALA A 173 -19.21 -28.37 -4.90
N GLN A 174 -19.95 -27.27 -4.79
CA GLN A 174 -20.66 -26.68 -5.92
C GLN A 174 -19.75 -25.87 -6.85
N TYR A 175 -18.85 -25.05 -6.28
CA TYR A 175 -18.07 -24.06 -7.03
C TYR A 175 -16.62 -24.49 -7.26
N GLN A 176 -16.11 -25.43 -6.49
CA GLN A 176 -14.75 -25.98 -6.56
C GLN A 176 -13.67 -24.87 -6.72
N PRO A 177 -13.57 -23.94 -5.75
CA PRO A 177 -12.62 -22.85 -5.87
C PRO A 177 -11.18 -23.39 -5.92
N ASP A 178 -10.41 -22.93 -6.92
CA ASP A 178 -8.98 -23.22 -7.03
C ASP A 178 -8.17 -22.47 -5.95
N ILE A 179 -8.64 -21.27 -5.59
CA ILE A 179 -7.99 -20.37 -4.62
C ILE A 179 -9.03 -19.86 -3.63
N CYS A 180 -8.73 -19.99 -2.35
CA CYS A 180 -9.54 -19.41 -1.29
C CYS A 180 -8.70 -18.41 -0.48
N LEU A 181 -9.10 -17.14 -0.50
CA LEU A 181 -8.50 -16.10 0.32
C LEU A 181 -9.32 -15.99 1.61
N LEU A 182 -8.72 -16.47 2.69
CA LEU A 182 -9.33 -16.44 4.01
C LEU A 182 -8.90 -15.17 4.74
N TYR A 183 -9.80 -14.19 4.83
CA TYR A 183 -9.64 -13.02 5.68
C TYR A 183 -10.68 -13.07 6.79
N THR A 184 -10.20 -13.11 8.03
CA THR A 184 -11.04 -13.01 9.23
C THR A 184 -10.54 -11.86 10.09
N SER A 185 -11.43 -10.96 10.48
CA SER A 185 -11.11 -10.00 11.53
C SER A 185 -10.91 -10.77 12.85
N PRO A 186 -9.86 -10.50 13.62
CA PRO A 186 -9.78 -11.03 14.97
C PRO A 186 -10.97 -10.49 15.76
N SER A 187 -11.79 -11.41 16.27
CA SER A 187 -12.93 -11.11 17.15
C SER A 187 -12.47 -10.93 18.58
#